data_9271d1c36e565019057e7a02126aafb9
#
_entry.id   9271d1c36e565019057e7a02126aafb9
#
_cell.length_a   1.000
_cell.length_b   1.000
_cell.length_c   1.000
_cell.angle_alpha   90.00
_cell.angle_beta   90.00
_cell.angle_gamma   90.00
#
_symmetry.space_group_name_H-M   'P 1'
#
loop_
_entity.id
_entity.type
_entity.pdbx_description
1 polymer ?
#
loop_
_entity_poly.entity_id
_entity_poly.type
_entity_poly.pdbx_seq_one_letter_code
_entity_poly.pdbx_strand_id
1 'polypeptide(L)'
;AAAAAKAKAAVLAKQKASQVDGDPGDEKAKAKAAAKAKAAAKAKAAAKAKAAAKAKAAAAARAKMKGTEGKKEEELKQEEPSVNQPYLNQYVEVIKGKMGEEILIDSYINKLSKDVPTLVVEPSKYYEVMELLRFHEELAFDYMSELHATDFVTHMEVYVHLFSYGKKQSVAVKVKLDREAPQVESVTALWKGADWPEREAYDLLGIVFKGHPNLSRILMPDDWIGHPLRKDYEPYDVEV
;
A
#
# COMPACT_ATOMS: atom_id res chain seq x y z
N ALA A 1 -36.71 -10.04 17.09
CA ALA A 1 -37.43 -8.81 16.71
C ALA A 1 -37.27 -8.47 15.22
N ALA A 2 -36.12 -8.68 14.60
CA ALA A 2 -35.85 -8.34 13.18
C ALA A 2 -36.54 -9.23 12.16
N ALA A 3 -36.85 -10.50 12.49
CA ALA A 3 -37.56 -11.45 11.61
C ALA A 3 -39.05 -11.13 11.46
N ALA A 4 -39.70 -10.63 12.53
CA ALA A 4 -41.10 -10.25 12.52
C ALA A 4 -41.43 -8.99 11.70
N ALA A 5 -40.47 -8.06 11.63
CA ALA A 5 -40.59 -6.84 10.82
C ALA A 5 -40.49 -7.13 9.30
N LYS A 6 -39.66 -8.09 8.89
CA LYS A 6 -39.59 -8.53 7.48
C LYS A 6 -40.84 -9.26 6.97
N ALA A 7 -41.48 -10.03 7.84
CA ALA A 7 -42.72 -10.71 7.48
C ALA A 7 -43.88 -9.74 7.28
N LYS A 8 -44.04 -8.71 8.12
CA LYS A 8 -45.07 -7.66 7.97
C LYS A 8 -44.90 -6.82 6.71
N ALA A 9 -43.65 -6.48 6.33
CA ALA A 9 -43.39 -5.73 5.10
C ALA A 9 -43.75 -6.54 3.82
N ALA A 10 -43.53 -7.87 3.83
CA ALA A 10 -43.87 -8.73 2.70
C ALA A 10 -45.39 -8.92 2.50
N VAL A 11 -46.18 -8.91 3.58
CA VAL A 11 -47.65 -9.01 3.53
C VAL A 11 -48.27 -7.70 3.03
N LEU A 12 -47.75 -6.55 3.46
CA LEU A 12 -48.23 -5.23 2.99
C LEU A 12 -47.94 -4.98 1.50
N ALA A 13 -46.83 -5.51 1.00
CA ALA A 13 -46.47 -5.44 -0.42
C ALA A 13 -47.36 -6.32 -1.31
N LYS A 14 -47.86 -7.46 -0.80
CA LYS A 14 -48.80 -8.33 -1.51
C LYS A 14 -50.20 -7.74 -1.56
N GLN A 15 -50.67 -7.05 -0.53
CA GLN A 15 -52.01 -6.43 -0.52
C GLN A 15 -52.14 -5.18 -1.41
N LYS A 16 -51.04 -4.48 -1.71
CA LYS A 16 -51.06 -3.33 -2.66
C LYS A 16 -50.99 -3.76 -4.13
N ALA A 17 -50.66 -5.01 -4.43
CA ALA A 17 -50.54 -5.53 -5.79
C ALA A 17 -51.87 -6.10 -6.37
N SER A 18 -52.95 -6.13 -5.57
CA SER A 18 -54.24 -6.75 -5.98
C SER A 18 -55.38 -5.75 -6.29
N GLN A 19 -55.06 -4.45 -6.37
CA GLN A 19 -56.07 -3.42 -6.73
C GLN A 19 -55.49 -2.43 -7.75
N VAL A 20 -55.33 -2.83 -8.98
CA VAL A 20 -55.41 -1.95 -10.16
C VAL A 20 -55.83 -2.77 -11.36
N ASP A 21 -57.05 -2.53 -11.82
CA ASP A 21 -57.60 -3.03 -13.08
C ASP A 21 -56.98 -2.25 -14.27
N GLY A 22 -56.66 -2.96 -15.29
CA GLY A 22 -56.76 -2.78 -16.74
C GLY A 22 -56.26 -1.50 -17.45
N ASP A 23 -55.06 -1.56 -18.08
CA ASP A 23 -54.76 -0.87 -19.33
C ASP A 23 -53.71 -1.67 -20.14
N PRO A 24 -53.93 -1.94 -21.47
CA PRO A 24 -53.05 -2.78 -22.29
C PRO A 24 -51.63 -2.19 -22.56
N GLY A 25 -51.38 -0.96 -22.12
CA GLY A 25 -50.07 -0.33 -22.24
C GLY A 25 -49.01 -0.78 -21.22
N ASP A 26 -49.47 -1.39 -20.11
CA ASP A 26 -48.62 -1.66 -18.92
C ASP A 26 -47.88 -3.02 -18.99
N GLU A 27 -48.30 -3.95 -19.84
CA GLU A 27 -47.65 -5.26 -19.99
C GLU A 27 -46.23 -5.14 -20.60
N LYS A 28 -46.04 -4.21 -21.57
CA LYS A 28 -44.70 -3.96 -22.16
C LYS A 28 -43.72 -3.29 -21.20
N ALA A 29 -44.24 -2.46 -20.30
CA ALA A 29 -43.43 -1.83 -19.27
C ALA A 29 -43.04 -2.82 -18.18
N LYS A 30 -43.95 -3.69 -17.73
CA LYS A 30 -43.68 -4.78 -16.75
C LYS A 30 -42.72 -5.82 -17.31
N ALA A 31 -42.81 -6.19 -18.59
CA ALA A 31 -41.89 -7.11 -19.24
C ALA A 31 -40.48 -6.52 -19.37
N LYS A 32 -40.34 -5.22 -19.70
CA LYS A 32 -39.04 -4.53 -19.71
C LYS A 32 -38.42 -4.39 -18.30
N ALA A 33 -39.23 -4.11 -17.28
CA ALA A 33 -38.76 -4.03 -15.91
C ALA A 33 -38.29 -5.40 -15.37
N ALA A 34 -39.04 -6.49 -15.67
CA ALA A 34 -38.67 -7.84 -15.30
C ALA A 34 -37.39 -8.33 -16.02
N ALA A 35 -37.22 -7.97 -17.31
CA ALA A 35 -36.01 -8.28 -18.06
C ALA A 35 -34.77 -7.53 -17.51
N LYS A 36 -34.94 -6.26 -17.15
CA LYS A 36 -33.88 -5.44 -16.55
C LYS A 36 -33.49 -5.94 -15.13
N ALA A 37 -34.46 -6.38 -14.34
CA ALA A 37 -34.20 -6.97 -13.03
C ALA A 37 -33.48 -8.34 -13.13
N LYS A 38 -33.86 -9.20 -14.11
CA LYS A 38 -33.16 -10.46 -14.38
C LYS A 38 -31.73 -10.25 -14.90
N ALA A 39 -31.50 -9.25 -15.74
CA ALA A 39 -30.17 -8.91 -16.22
C ALA A 39 -29.28 -8.39 -15.07
N ALA A 40 -29.81 -7.52 -14.21
CA ALA A 40 -29.08 -7.00 -13.05
C ALA A 40 -28.76 -8.10 -12.01
N ALA A 41 -29.69 -9.06 -11.81
CA ALA A 41 -29.45 -10.20 -10.93
C ALA A 41 -28.37 -11.15 -11.49
N LYS A 42 -28.37 -11.38 -12.82
CA LYS A 42 -27.36 -12.19 -13.51
C LYS A 42 -25.98 -11.55 -13.48
N ALA A 43 -25.90 -10.22 -13.63
CA ALA A 43 -24.67 -9.46 -13.51
C ALA A 43 -24.10 -9.51 -12.07
N LYS A 44 -24.95 -9.33 -11.04
CA LYS A 44 -24.52 -9.46 -9.64
C LYS A 44 -24.07 -10.89 -9.28
N ALA A 45 -24.71 -11.93 -9.83
CA ALA A 45 -24.29 -13.31 -9.63
C ALA A 45 -22.95 -13.61 -10.32
N ALA A 46 -22.72 -13.09 -11.53
CA ALA A 46 -21.46 -13.23 -12.25
C ALA A 46 -20.31 -12.48 -11.56
N ALA A 47 -20.56 -11.28 -11.04
CA ALA A 47 -19.59 -10.51 -10.27
C ALA A 47 -19.20 -11.22 -8.97
N LYS A 48 -20.20 -11.81 -8.26
CA LYS A 48 -19.96 -12.58 -7.03
C LYS A 48 -19.18 -13.87 -7.29
N ALA A 49 -19.43 -14.54 -8.43
CA ALA A 49 -18.68 -15.73 -8.86
C ALA A 49 -17.24 -15.40 -9.24
N LYS A 50 -17.00 -14.28 -9.95
CA LYS A 50 -15.64 -13.78 -10.26
C LYS A 50 -14.86 -13.40 -9.01
N ALA A 51 -15.51 -12.73 -8.03
CA ALA A 51 -14.88 -12.40 -6.76
C ALA A 51 -14.51 -13.65 -5.95
N ALA A 52 -15.39 -14.65 -5.90
CA ALA A 52 -15.12 -15.92 -5.23
C ALA A 52 -14.01 -16.74 -5.91
N ALA A 53 -13.94 -16.72 -7.25
CA ALA A 53 -12.86 -17.36 -8.01
C ALA A 53 -11.52 -16.66 -7.78
N LYS A 54 -11.49 -15.30 -7.72
CA LYS A 54 -10.30 -14.51 -7.43
C LYS A 54 -9.79 -14.75 -5.98
N ALA A 55 -10.73 -14.87 -5.03
CA ALA A 55 -10.39 -15.21 -3.63
C ALA A 55 -9.83 -16.64 -3.49
N LYS A 56 -10.40 -17.63 -4.21
CA LYS A 56 -9.86 -19.00 -4.25
C LYS A 56 -8.48 -19.08 -4.92
N ALA A 57 -8.24 -18.32 -5.99
CA ALA A 57 -6.94 -18.24 -6.64
C ALA A 57 -5.88 -17.60 -5.73
N ALA A 58 -6.24 -16.54 -5.00
CA ALA A 58 -5.37 -15.90 -4.02
C ALA A 58 -5.06 -16.82 -2.82
N ALA A 59 -6.06 -17.59 -2.35
CA ALA A 59 -5.86 -18.58 -1.30
C ALA A 59 -4.97 -19.75 -1.76
N ALA A 60 -5.12 -20.21 -3.01
CA ALA A 60 -4.28 -21.26 -3.59
C ALA A 60 -2.84 -20.78 -3.82
N ALA A 61 -2.64 -19.51 -4.20
CA ALA A 61 -1.32 -18.90 -4.30
C ALA A 61 -0.65 -18.78 -2.91
N ARG A 62 -1.40 -18.37 -1.87
CA ARG A 62 -0.92 -18.36 -0.48
C ARG A 62 -0.58 -19.76 0.06
N ALA A 63 -1.37 -20.78 -0.31
CA ALA A 63 -1.08 -22.17 0.07
C ALA A 63 0.17 -22.72 -0.62
N LYS A 64 0.42 -22.32 -1.89
CA LYS A 64 1.67 -22.66 -2.59
C LYS A 64 2.89 -21.95 -2.01
N MET A 65 2.77 -20.70 -1.56
CA MET A 65 3.86 -20.02 -0.85
C MET A 65 4.15 -20.65 0.52
N LYS A 66 3.12 -21.05 1.28
CA LYS A 66 3.32 -21.76 2.55
C LYS A 66 3.90 -23.18 2.39
N GLY A 67 3.67 -23.82 1.25
CA GLY A 67 4.24 -25.14 0.94
C GLY A 67 5.72 -25.11 0.54
N THR A 68 6.26 -23.92 0.21
CA THR A 68 7.70 -23.72 -0.05
C THR A 68 8.50 -23.33 1.19
N GLU A 69 7.83 -22.82 2.24
CA GLU A 69 8.49 -22.58 3.54
C GLU A 69 8.76 -23.86 4.35
N GLY A 70 8.04 -24.96 4.07
CA GLY A 70 8.19 -26.23 4.77
C GLY A 70 9.30 -27.15 4.25
N LYS A 71 10.15 -26.73 3.31
CA LYS A 71 11.27 -27.54 2.77
C LYS A 71 12.61 -26.83 2.78
N LYS A 72 12.82 -25.89 3.68
CA LYS A 72 14.13 -25.30 4.00
C LYS A 72 14.49 -25.47 5.48
N GLU A 73 14.16 -26.60 6.06
CA GLU A 73 14.90 -27.15 7.18
C GLU A 73 16.01 -28.05 6.61
N GLU A 74 16.94 -27.43 5.89
CA GLU A 74 18.22 -28.07 5.58
C GLU A 74 19.31 -27.01 5.61
N GLU A 75 20.27 -27.28 6.47
CA GLU A 75 21.51 -26.54 6.72
C GLU A 75 21.33 -25.18 7.39
N LEU A 76 21.32 -25.19 8.72
CA LEU A 76 21.98 -24.17 9.54
C LEU A 76 23.47 -24.12 9.14
N LYS A 77 23.78 -23.61 7.94
CA LYS A 77 25.06 -22.96 7.72
C LYS A 77 25.06 -21.85 8.74
N GLN A 78 26.00 -21.85 9.66
CA GLN A 78 26.35 -20.69 10.46
C GLN A 78 26.65 -19.59 9.44
N GLU A 79 25.65 -18.76 9.17
CA GLU A 79 25.82 -17.64 8.26
C GLU A 79 26.84 -16.72 8.92
N GLU A 80 27.99 -16.56 8.29
CA GLU A 80 28.98 -15.62 8.75
C GLU A 80 28.32 -14.24 8.92
N PRO A 81 28.54 -13.55 10.06
CA PRO A 81 27.96 -12.24 10.27
C PRO A 81 28.41 -11.29 9.16
N SER A 82 27.45 -10.57 8.56
CA SER A 82 27.77 -9.61 7.50
C SER A 82 28.81 -8.59 7.97
N VAL A 83 29.68 -8.17 7.08
CA VAL A 83 30.67 -7.10 7.32
C VAL A 83 29.98 -5.81 7.81
N ASN A 84 28.73 -5.59 7.43
CA ASN A 84 27.96 -4.41 7.79
C ASN A 84 27.17 -4.55 9.10
N GLN A 85 27.23 -5.68 9.80
CA GLN A 85 26.54 -5.88 11.08
C GLN A 85 26.98 -4.88 12.16
N PRO A 86 28.28 -4.52 12.32
CA PRO A 86 28.69 -3.50 13.28
C PRO A 86 28.06 -2.14 13.00
N TYR A 87 27.91 -1.75 11.73
CA TYR A 87 27.26 -0.50 11.35
C TYR A 87 25.78 -0.50 11.70
N LEU A 88 25.07 -1.60 11.40
CA LEU A 88 23.67 -1.70 11.81
C LEU A 88 23.51 -1.53 13.32
N ASN A 89 24.36 -2.21 14.10
CA ASN A 89 24.31 -2.10 15.56
C ASN A 89 24.55 -0.67 16.04
N GLN A 90 25.53 0.03 15.47
CA GLN A 90 25.79 1.44 15.75
C GLN A 90 24.59 2.34 15.45
N TYR A 91 23.95 2.16 14.28
CA TYR A 91 22.79 2.97 13.90
C TYR A 91 21.63 2.75 14.86
N VAL A 92 21.36 1.49 15.20
CA VAL A 92 20.30 1.12 16.15
C VAL A 92 20.59 1.69 17.53
N GLU A 93 21.83 1.61 18.01
CA GLU A 93 22.25 2.14 19.33
C GLU A 93 22.06 3.65 19.39
N VAL A 94 22.53 4.39 18.38
CA VAL A 94 22.38 5.85 18.31
C VAL A 94 20.91 6.27 18.27
N ILE A 95 20.08 5.61 17.45
CA ILE A 95 18.66 5.93 17.34
C ILE A 95 17.93 5.63 18.65
N LYS A 96 18.12 4.45 19.22
CA LYS A 96 17.49 4.05 20.50
C LYS A 96 17.94 4.94 21.66
N GLY A 97 19.21 5.28 21.70
CA GLY A 97 19.77 6.13 22.75
C GLY A 97 19.23 7.56 22.75
N LYS A 98 18.86 8.10 21.57
CA LYS A 98 18.36 9.47 21.41
C LYS A 98 16.84 9.56 21.45
N MET A 99 16.14 8.56 20.95
CA MET A 99 14.71 8.64 20.65
C MET A 99 13.86 7.57 21.34
N GLY A 100 14.48 6.52 21.93
CA GLY A 100 13.78 5.41 22.60
C GLY A 100 13.70 4.13 21.74
N GLU A 101 13.23 3.05 22.38
CA GLU A 101 13.25 1.72 21.75
C GLU A 101 12.12 1.44 20.77
N GLU A 102 10.98 2.12 20.93
CA GLU A 102 9.74 1.85 20.17
C GLU A 102 9.72 2.43 18.74
N ILE A 103 10.76 3.16 18.35
CA ILE A 103 10.80 3.91 17.08
C ILE A 103 11.15 3.02 15.89
N LEU A 104 11.99 2.03 16.13
CA LEU A 104 12.36 1.03 15.13
C LEU A 104 11.45 -0.19 15.26
N ILE A 105 10.62 -0.41 14.25
CA ILE A 105 9.78 -1.60 14.16
C ILE A 105 10.64 -2.84 13.91
N ASP A 106 11.67 -2.70 13.08
CA ASP A 106 12.60 -3.77 12.71
C ASP A 106 13.95 -3.20 12.26
N SER A 107 15.00 -4.01 12.33
CA SER A 107 16.32 -3.66 11.82
C SER A 107 17.06 -4.92 11.38
N TYR A 108 17.54 -4.95 10.14
CA TYR A 108 18.18 -6.14 9.57
C TYR A 108 19.19 -5.78 8.49
N ILE A 109 20.06 -6.75 8.17
CA ILE A 109 20.96 -6.66 7.01
C ILE A 109 20.25 -7.24 5.78
N ASN A 110 20.08 -6.43 4.75
CA ASN A 110 19.48 -6.88 3.49
C ASN A 110 20.52 -7.54 2.59
N LYS A 111 20.66 -8.86 2.70
CA LYS A 111 21.62 -9.65 1.90
C LYS A 111 21.36 -9.60 0.40
N LEU A 112 20.10 -9.41 -0.01
CA LEU A 112 19.74 -9.28 -1.43
C LEU A 112 20.19 -7.95 -2.04
N SER A 113 20.40 -6.93 -1.19
CA SER A 113 20.86 -5.60 -1.59
C SER A 113 22.29 -5.33 -1.09
N LYS A 114 23.23 -6.23 -1.36
CA LYS A 114 24.66 -6.09 -1.02
C LYS A 114 24.90 -5.83 0.47
N ASP A 115 24.19 -6.53 1.34
CA ASP A 115 24.30 -6.42 2.80
C ASP A 115 24.05 -5.01 3.35
N VAL A 116 23.15 -4.23 2.74
CA VAL A 116 22.80 -2.90 3.23
C VAL A 116 22.05 -2.98 4.56
N PRO A 117 22.53 -2.29 5.62
CA PRO A 117 21.79 -2.12 6.85
C PRO A 117 20.45 -1.46 6.57
N THR A 118 19.37 -2.11 6.99
CA THR A 118 17.99 -1.65 6.72
C THR A 118 17.25 -1.44 8.03
N LEU A 119 16.65 -0.27 8.18
CA LEU A 119 15.86 0.15 9.33
C LEU A 119 14.39 0.27 8.91
N VAL A 120 13.48 -0.33 9.66
CA VAL A 120 12.04 -0.15 9.48
C VAL A 120 11.53 0.77 10.57
N VAL A 121 11.04 1.94 10.20
CA VAL A 121 10.72 3.04 11.10
C VAL A 121 9.20 3.22 11.19
N GLU A 122 8.73 3.62 12.37
CA GLU A 122 7.34 4.02 12.59
C GLU A 122 7.03 5.31 11.78
N PRO A 123 5.92 5.36 11.00
CA PRO A 123 5.58 6.52 10.17
C PRO A 123 5.52 7.85 10.92
N SER A 124 5.04 7.83 12.16
CA SER A 124 4.94 9.01 13.01
C SER A 124 6.29 9.61 13.43
N LYS A 125 7.36 8.82 13.35
CA LYS A 125 8.72 9.19 13.77
C LYS A 125 9.71 9.24 12.60
N TYR A 126 9.21 9.06 11.39
CA TYR A 126 10.04 9.01 10.20
C TYR A 126 10.93 10.24 10.02
N TYR A 127 10.35 11.45 10.09
CA TYR A 127 11.10 12.68 9.89
C TYR A 127 12.19 12.88 10.96
N GLU A 128 11.85 12.64 12.22
CA GLU A 128 12.80 12.77 13.34
C GLU A 128 13.99 11.81 13.19
N VAL A 129 13.73 10.56 12.74
CA VAL A 129 14.81 9.58 12.47
C VAL A 129 15.65 10.03 11.29
N MET A 130 15.05 10.52 10.22
CA MET A 130 15.77 11.02 9.05
C MET A 130 16.62 12.23 9.39
N GLU A 131 16.12 13.14 10.22
CA GLU A 131 16.86 14.30 10.74
C GLU A 131 18.06 13.86 11.58
N LEU A 132 17.87 12.88 12.47
CA LEU A 132 18.95 12.30 13.27
C LEU A 132 20.02 11.67 12.37
N LEU A 133 19.64 10.86 11.38
CA LEU A 133 20.56 10.24 10.42
C LEU A 133 21.36 11.30 9.65
N ARG A 134 20.75 12.43 9.33
CA ARG A 134 21.40 13.53 8.60
C ARG A 134 22.43 14.27 9.43
N PHE A 135 22.08 14.66 10.66
CA PHE A 135 22.83 15.65 11.43
C PHE A 135 23.65 15.08 12.58
N HIS A 136 23.45 13.80 12.94
CA HIS A 136 24.24 13.20 14.01
C HIS A 136 25.71 13.01 13.57
N GLU A 137 26.66 13.46 14.39
CA GLU A 137 28.11 13.47 14.06
C GLU A 137 28.67 12.09 13.71
N GLU A 138 28.17 11.03 14.35
CA GLU A 138 28.62 9.66 14.10
C GLU A 138 28.01 9.05 12.84
N LEU A 139 26.88 9.57 12.34
CA LEU A 139 26.15 9.03 11.20
C LEU A 139 26.37 9.86 9.94
N ALA A 140 26.02 11.13 9.98
CA ALA A 140 26.26 12.15 8.95
C ALA A 140 25.95 11.67 7.51
N PHE A 141 24.71 11.13 7.30
CA PHE A 141 24.26 10.72 5.99
C PHE A 141 23.92 11.95 5.15
N ASP A 142 24.89 12.45 4.44
CA ASP A 142 24.83 13.70 3.68
C ASP A 142 24.21 13.55 2.28
N TYR A 143 24.10 12.35 1.77
CA TYR A 143 23.57 12.06 0.44
C TYR A 143 22.41 11.07 0.46
N MET A 144 21.31 11.45 -0.18
CA MET A 144 20.20 10.56 -0.48
C MET A 144 20.37 10.06 -1.92
N SER A 145 20.66 8.79 -2.08
CA SER A 145 20.92 8.17 -3.38
C SER A 145 19.66 7.70 -4.09
N GLU A 146 18.64 7.32 -3.33
CA GLU A 146 17.39 6.78 -3.87
C GLU A 146 16.22 7.03 -2.90
N LEU A 147 15.07 7.35 -3.44
CA LEU A 147 13.78 7.29 -2.78
C LEU A 147 12.77 6.71 -3.77
N HIS A 148 12.06 5.67 -3.39
CA HIS A 148 10.94 5.13 -4.16
C HIS A 148 9.87 4.56 -3.24
N ALA A 149 8.72 4.27 -3.80
CA ALA A 149 7.63 3.64 -3.08
C ALA A 149 7.05 2.44 -3.83
N THR A 150 6.46 1.50 -3.10
CA THR A 150 5.89 0.27 -3.65
C THR A 150 4.55 -0.05 -3.00
N ASP A 151 3.56 -0.45 -3.80
CA ASP A 151 2.28 -0.99 -3.33
C ASP A 151 2.39 -2.51 -3.12
N PHE A 152 2.25 -2.97 -1.86
CA PHE A 152 2.21 -4.39 -1.46
C PHE A 152 0.79 -4.95 -1.33
N VAL A 153 -0.24 -4.24 -1.82
CA VAL A 153 -1.67 -4.61 -1.73
C VAL A 153 -2.24 -4.45 -0.32
N THR A 154 -1.50 -4.84 0.71
CA THR A 154 -1.90 -4.72 2.13
C THR A 154 -1.48 -3.38 2.74
N HIS A 155 -0.39 -2.81 2.26
CA HIS A 155 0.19 -1.55 2.71
C HIS A 155 1.03 -0.95 1.58
N MET A 156 1.39 0.30 1.69
CA MET A 156 2.45 0.93 0.89
C MET A 156 3.74 1.00 1.67
N GLU A 157 4.87 0.91 0.99
CA GLU A 157 6.19 1.04 1.60
C GLU A 157 6.97 2.13 0.88
N VAL A 158 7.49 3.09 1.62
CA VAL A 158 8.47 4.06 1.14
C VAL A 158 9.85 3.55 1.52
N TYR A 159 10.75 3.49 0.57
CA TYR A 159 12.14 3.09 0.70
C TYR A 159 13.04 4.29 0.42
N VAL A 160 13.99 4.55 1.30
CA VAL A 160 15.00 5.60 1.12
C VAL A 160 16.37 5.01 1.35
N HIS A 161 17.27 5.22 0.40
CA HIS A 161 18.68 4.83 0.55
C HIS A 161 19.56 6.04 0.75
N LEU A 162 20.28 6.06 1.87
CA LEU A 162 21.19 7.13 2.26
C LEU A 162 22.64 6.67 2.22
N PHE A 163 23.52 7.59 1.91
CA PHE A 163 24.96 7.37 1.90
C PHE A 163 25.67 8.51 2.61
N SER A 164 26.70 8.16 3.38
CA SER A 164 27.61 9.11 4.01
C SER A 164 28.95 9.10 3.29
N TYR A 165 29.30 10.19 2.61
CA TYR A 165 30.60 10.30 1.93
C TYR A 165 31.76 10.35 2.93
N GLY A 166 31.56 11.01 4.07
CA GLY A 166 32.57 11.13 5.11
C GLY A 166 32.90 9.79 5.78
N LYS A 167 31.88 8.99 6.05
CA LYS A 167 32.01 7.69 6.73
C LYS A 167 32.12 6.51 5.77
N LYS A 168 31.81 6.70 4.48
CA LYS A 168 31.72 5.64 3.44
C LYS A 168 30.79 4.51 3.83
N GLN A 169 29.65 4.86 4.39
CA GLN A 169 28.63 3.95 4.89
C GLN A 169 27.30 4.23 4.22
N SER A 170 26.47 3.20 4.15
CA SER A 170 25.11 3.30 3.62
C SER A 170 24.09 2.78 4.62
N VAL A 171 22.86 3.27 4.52
CA VAL A 171 21.70 2.77 5.27
C VAL A 171 20.45 2.87 4.40
N ALA A 172 19.58 1.89 4.50
CA ALA A 172 18.24 1.94 3.93
C ALA A 172 17.22 2.18 5.04
N VAL A 173 16.28 3.07 4.79
CA VAL A 173 15.15 3.35 5.69
C VAL A 173 13.86 2.96 4.99
N LYS A 174 13.03 2.18 5.65
CA LYS A 174 11.73 1.74 5.17
C LYS A 174 10.64 2.23 6.09
N VAL A 175 9.54 2.68 5.49
CA VAL A 175 8.34 3.09 6.23
C VAL A 175 7.12 2.43 5.60
N LYS A 176 6.32 1.76 6.44
CA LYS A 176 5.07 1.14 6.00
C LYS A 176 3.91 2.10 6.26
N LEU A 177 3.14 2.38 5.24
CA LEU A 177 2.01 3.31 5.28
C LEU A 177 0.69 2.58 5.07
N ASP A 178 -0.38 3.14 5.62
CA ASP A 178 -1.73 2.69 5.30
C ASP A 178 -2.00 2.88 3.81
N ARG A 179 -2.52 1.84 3.16
CA ARG A 179 -2.78 1.86 1.72
C ARG A 179 -3.94 2.78 1.33
N GLU A 180 -4.94 2.90 2.19
CA GLU A 180 -6.14 3.71 1.90
C GLU A 180 -5.87 5.21 2.06
N ALA A 181 -5.01 5.58 3.02
CA ALA A 181 -4.63 6.96 3.28
C ALA A 181 -3.11 7.10 3.46
N PRO A 182 -2.31 6.80 2.41
CA PRO A 182 -0.86 6.80 2.52
C PRO A 182 -0.32 8.21 2.68
N GLN A 183 0.29 8.48 3.83
CA GLN A 183 0.88 9.78 4.12
C GLN A 183 2.11 9.65 5.00
N VAL A 184 3.11 10.48 4.72
CA VAL A 184 4.37 10.56 5.46
C VAL A 184 4.91 11.99 5.39
N GLU A 185 5.80 12.36 6.28
CA GLU A 185 6.46 13.67 6.21
C GLU A 185 7.50 13.71 5.08
N SER A 186 7.60 14.86 4.40
CA SER A 186 8.60 15.09 3.35
C SER A 186 9.99 15.25 3.93
N VAL A 187 10.98 14.64 3.30
CA VAL A 187 12.40 14.81 3.64
C VAL A 187 13.13 15.79 2.72
N THR A 188 12.40 16.52 1.89
CA THR A 188 12.94 17.55 0.98
C THR A 188 13.71 18.65 1.71
N ALA A 189 13.32 18.97 2.95
CA ALA A 189 14.03 19.92 3.80
C ALA A 189 15.42 19.41 4.17
N LEU A 190 15.58 18.11 4.34
CA LEU A 190 16.83 17.46 4.70
C LEU A 190 17.69 17.18 3.46
N TRP A 191 17.11 16.68 2.38
CA TRP A 191 17.79 16.41 1.12
C TRP A 191 16.99 16.98 -0.05
N LYS A 192 17.51 17.98 -0.72
CA LYS A 192 16.86 18.62 -1.88
C LYS A 192 16.60 17.64 -3.03
N GLY A 193 17.40 16.58 -3.12
CA GLY A 193 17.20 15.51 -4.10
C GLY A 193 15.94 14.68 -3.91
N ALA A 194 15.25 14.80 -2.76
CA ALA A 194 13.98 14.12 -2.50
C ALA A 194 12.79 14.71 -3.27
N ASP A 195 12.85 15.96 -3.74
CA ASP A 195 11.74 16.67 -4.39
C ASP A 195 11.08 15.84 -5.49
N TRP A 196 11.84 15.43 -6.48
CA TRP A 196 11.29 14.70 -7.63
C TRP A 196 10.82 13.28 -7.29
N PRO A 197 11.57 12.46 -6.55
CA PRO A 197 11.12 11.12 -6.14
C PRO A 197 9.87 11.14 -5.26
N GLU A 198 9.71 12.12 -4.37
CA GLU A 198 8.49 12.27 -3.58
C GLU A 198 7.29 12.64 -4.46
N ARG A 199 7.48 13.54 -5.44
CA ARG A 199 6.46 13.89 -6.42
C ARG A 199 6.10 12.72 -7.34
N GLU A 200 7.08 11.89 -7.73
CA GLU A 200 6.82 10.66 -8.49
C GLU A 200 5.97 9.68 -7.68
N ALA A 201 6.31 9.43 -6.42
CA ALA A 201 5.52 8.56 -5.55
C ALA A 201 4.12 9.12 -5.27
N TYR A 202 3.98 10.44 -5.14
CA TYR A 202 2.68 11.11 -5.06
C TYR A 202 1.87 10.92 -6.35
N ASP A 203 2.46 11.14 -7.51
CA ASP A 203 1.78 11.06 -8.80
C ASP A 203 1.32 9.63 -9.11
N LEU A 204 2.22 8.66 -8.99
CA LEU A 204 1.98 7.30 -9.46
C LEU A 204 1.33 6.36 -8.43
N LEU A 205 1.45 6.65 -7.14
CA LEU A 205 0.92 5.84 -6.03
C LEU A 205 -0.07 6.59 -5.14
N GLY A 206 -0.10 7.92 -5.20
CA GLY A 206 -0.97 8.76 -4.38
C GLY A 206 -0.50 8.88 -2.92
N ILE A 207 0.80 8.78 -2.67
CA ILE A 207 1.37 8.99 -1.33
C ILE A 207 1.51 10.49 -1.07
N VAL A 208 0.93 10.98 0.02
CA VAL A 208 1.00 12.39 0.40
C VAL A 208 2.23 12.65 1.27
N PHE A 209 3.16 13.46 0.76
CA PHE A 209 4.35 13.90 1.51
C PHE A 209 4.06 15.25 2.19
N LYS A 210 3.78 15.21 3.49
CA LYS A 210 3.46 16.40 4.28
C LYS A 210 4.67 17.34 4.39
N GLY A 211 4.45 18.62 4.18
CA GLY A 211 5.52 19.62 4.24
C GLY A 211 6.38 19.70 2.98
N HIS A 212 6.07 18.96 1.93
CA HIS A 212 6.72 19.12 0.63
C HIS A 212 6.45 20.52 0.05
N PRO A 213 7.45 21.24 -0.44
CA PRO A 213 7.30 22.64 -0.87
C PRO A 213 6.38 22.81 -2.09
N ASN A 214 6.31 21.81 -2.97
CA ASN A 214 5.49 21.86 -4.18
C ASN A 214 5.08 20.45 -4.60
N LEU A 215 4.16 19.83 -3.85
CA LEU A 215 3.68 18.48 -4.13
C LEU A 215 2.69 18.52 -5.30
N SER A 216 3.18 18.35 -6.51
CA SER A 216 2.41 18.33 -7.75
C SER A 216 2.83 17.15 -8.62
N ARG A 217 1.96 16.74 -9.55
CA ARG A 217 2.27 15.69 -10.52
C ARG A 217 3.46 16.07 -11.39
N ILE A 218 4.24 15.09 -11.87
CA ILE A 218 5.40 15.32 -12.74
C ILE A 218 5.44 14.39 -13.95
N LEU A 219 4.76 13.25 -13.92
CA LEU A 219 4.75 12.26 -15.00
C LEU A 219 3.40 12.21 -15.71
N MET A 220 2.31 12.29 -14.93
CA MET A 220 0.95 12.26 -15.48
C MET A 220 0.41 13.68 -15.65
N PRO A 221 -0.49 13.91 -16.63
CA PRO A 221 -1.22 15.18 -16.76
C PRO A 221 -2.04 15.49 -15.50
N ASP A 222 -2.32 16.78 -15.26
CA ASP A 222 -3.05 17.22 -14.07
C ASP A 222 -4.48 16.68 -14.00
N ASP A 223 -5.10 16.44 -15.16
CA ASP A 223 -6.44 15.86 -15.33
C ASP A 223 -6.48 14.34 -15.30
N TRP A 224 -5.34 13.68 -15.15
CA TRP A 224 -5.28 12.22 -15.08
C TRP A 224 -6.00 11.67 -13.86
N ILE A 225 -6.83 10.64 -14.07
CA ILE A 225 -7.59 9.99 -13.00
C ILE A 225 -6.90 8.71 -12.56
N GLY A 226 -6.64 8.60 -11.25
CA GLY A 226 -6.02 7.43 -10.62
C GLY A 226 -4.50 7.50 -10.51
N HIS A 227 -3.92 6.39 -10.07
CA HIS A 227 -2.50 6.23 -9.78
C HIS A 227 -1.96 4.96 -10.46
N PRO A 228 -1.23 5.07 -11.57
CA PRO A 228 -0.89 3.94 -12.46
C PRO A 228 -0.07 2.83 -11.82
N LEU A 229 0.71 3.09 -10.77
CA LEU A 229 1.52 2.05 -10.11
C LEU A 229 0.80 1.31 -8.98
N ARG A 230 -0.44 1.70 -8.65
CA ARG A 230 -1.24 0.92 -7.70
C ARG A 230 -1.63 -0.43 -8.29
N LYS A 231 -1.62 -1.47 -7.47
CA LYS A 231 -1.94 -2.85 -7.90
C LYS A 231 -3.41 -3.06 -8.32
N ASP A 232 -4.29 -2.17 -7.93
CA ASP A 232 -5.72 -2.16 -8.28
C ASP A 232 -6.08 -1.15 -9.36
N TYR A 233 -5.09 -0.46 -9.93
CA TYR A 233 -5.30 0.47 -11.02
C TYR A 233 -5.76 -0.29 -12.28
N GLU A 234 -6.89 0.13 -12.85
CA GLU A 234 -7.39 -0.34 -14.15
C GLU A 234 -7.22 0.81 -15.14
N PRO A 235 -6.38 0.65 -16.19
CA PRO A 235 -6.22 1.67 -17.22
C PRO A 235 -7.56 2.00 -17.86
N TYR A 236 -7.79 3.27 -18.14
CA TYR A 236 -8.93 3.68 -18.94
C TYR A 236 -8.61 3.35 -20.41
N ASP A 237 -9.10 2.21 -20.89
CA ASP A 237 -9.04 1.88 -22.32
C ASP A 237 -9.98 2.84 -23.06
N VAL A 238 -9.41 3.86 -23.65
CA VAL A 238 -10.11 4.63 -24.69
C VAL A 238 -10.13 3.70 -25.89
N GLU A 239 -11.26 3.05 -26.16
CA GLU A 239 -11.50 2.39 -27.45
C GLU A 239 -11.34 3.47 -28.54
N VAL A 240 -10.27 3.33 -29.34
CA VAL A 240 -9.98 4.18 -30.49
C VAL A 240 -10.77 3.66 -31.69
#